data_bbe3c2518b102bc4b6d84b194eb75569
#
_entry.id   bbe3c2518b102bc4b6d84b194eb75569
#
_cell.length_a   1.000
_cell.length_b   1.000
_cell.length_c   1.000
_cell.angle_alpha   90.00
_cell.angle_beta   90.00
_cell.angle_gamma   90.00
#
_symmetry.space_group_name_H-M   'P 1'
#
loop_
_entity.id
_entity.type
_entity.pdbx_description
1 polymer ?
#
loop_
_entity_poly.entity_id
_entity_poly.type
_entity_poly.pdbx_seq_one_letter_code
_entity_poly.pdbx_strand_id
1 'polypeptide(L)'
;MKNVKLYIAIAYGLIWGAGLVFYLSGTNVASFAGATQLLASFCMFIPLVATLICQKSSKEPLLRNVGISWKVNRWWFFGWLIVPLIPLLTILFTHWTIGLSFNVPGVPFGFMNKPVGMVGITLLSGMVAGVTINALFAFGEEIGWRGYLLKQFEGKNFLTTSIIIGIIWGLWHAPLILLGHNYPQHPQWGVLMMVVMSIPLSFIIQYFRVKSGSVIVAAVMHGTFNALAGMAYIFIDMNNWNDLIDASCGLTGICSLLVVAIAIFLFDRYITREHLITRPISIPNTTPHEK
;
A
#
# COMPACT_ATOMS: atom_id res chain seq x y z
N MET A 1 10.40 1.24 -22.83
CA MET A 1 11.06 2.11 -21.82
C MET A 1 10.73 3.61 -21.94
N LYS A 2 10.41 4.15 -23.12
CA LYS A 2 10.00 5.56 -23.27
C LYS A 2 8.76 5.90 -22.43
N ASN A 3 7.77 5.03 -22.44
CA ASN A 3 6.51 5.22 -21.70
C ASN A 3 6.69 5.16 -20.18
N VAL A 4 7.64 4.37 -19.67
CA VAL A 4 7.97 4.32 -18.21
C VAL A 4 8.53 5.66 -17.74
N LYS A 5 9.48 6.24 -18.50
CA LYS A 5 10.08 7.54 -18.16
C LYS A 5 9.02 8.66 -18.13
N LEU A 6 8.15 8.68 -19.13
CA LEU A 6 7.06 9.67 -19.21
C LEU A 6 6.10 9.51 -18.03
N TYR A 7 5.69 8.27 -17.71
CA TYR A 7 4.81 7.97 -16.60
C TYR A 7 5.41 8.46 -15.26
N ILE A 8 6.68 8.11 -14.99
CA ILE A 8 7.37 8.54 -13.78
C ILE A 8 7.46 10.08 -13.73
N ALA A 9 7.84 10.73 -14.83
CA ALA A 9 7.95 12.19 -14.87
C ALA A 9 6.61 12.88 -14.53
N ILE A 10 5.48 12.37 -15.05
CA ILE A 10 4.15 12.91 -14.76
C ILE A 10 3.75 12.63 -13.32
N ALA A 11 3.85 11.37 -12.86
CA ALA A 11 3.45 10.99 -11.51
C ALA A 11 4.24 11.75 -10.43
N TYR A 12 5.55 11.90 -10.63
CA TYR A 12 6.41 12.65 -9.70
C TYR A 12 6.19 14.17 -9.82
N GLY A 13 6.08 14.70 -11.05
CA GLY A 13 5.80 16.13 -11.24
C GLY A 13 4.50 16.57 -10.55
N LEU A 14 3.45 15.75 -10.64
CA LEU A 14 2.16 16.05 -10.01
C LEU A 14 2.21 15.97 -8.49
N ILE A 15 2.87 14.95 -7.89
CA ILE A 15 2.95 14.84 -6.43
C ILE A 15 3.87 15.90 -5.83
N TRP A 16 4.99 16.23 -6.49
CA TRP A 16 5.84 17.34 -6.07
C TRP A 16 5.12 18.69 -6.18
N GLY A 17 4.33 18.89 -7.26
CA GLY A 17 3.46 20.06 -7.39
C GLY A 17 2.42 20.15 -6.25
N ALA A 18 1.77 19.05 -5.91
CA ALA A 18 0.85 18.99 -4.78
C ALA A 18 1.55 19.28 -3.44
N GLY A 19 2.72 18.68 -3.21
CA GLY A 19 3.54 18.95 -2.02
C GLY A 19 3.93 20.42 -1.90
N LEU A 20 4.31 21.06 -3.00
CA LEU A 20 4.60 22.50 -3.03
C LEU A 20 3.35 23.35 -2.66
N VAL A 21 2.18 22.99 -3.18
CA VAL A 21 0.92 23.67 -2.84
C VAL A 21 0.63 23.52 -1.35
N PHE A 22 0.78 22.31 -0.77
CA PHE A 22 0.60 22.11 0.68
C PHE A 22 1.60 22.93 1.49
N TYR A 23 2.85 22.96 1.09
CA TYR A 23 3.89 23.76 1.74
C TYR A 23 3.56 25.25 1.73
N LEU A 24 3.23 25.81 0.56
CA LEU A 24 2.93 27.24 0.41
C LEU A 24 1.62 27.66 1.10
N SER A 25 0.64 26.76 1.20
CA SER A 25 -0.64 27.02 1.91
C SER A 25 -0.52 26.91 3.43
N GLY A 26 0.62 26.47 3.97
CA GLY A 26 0.78 26.20 5.39
C GLY A 26 -0.05 25.00 5.89
N THR A 27 -0.50 24.11 4.99
CA THR A 27 -1.33 22.96 5.34
C THR A 27 -0.50 21.94 6.14
N ASN A 28 -0.96 21.60 7.35
CA ASN A 28 -0.29 20.60 8.19
C ASN A 28 -0.58 19.19 7.71
N VAL A 29 0.31 18.63 6.90
CA VAL A 29 0.19 17.26 6.35
C VAL A 29 0.49 16.17 7.39
N ALA A 30 1.14 16.53 8.50
CA ALA A 30 1.36 15.62 9.63
C ALA A 30 0.06 15.32 10.41
N SER A 31 -0.98 16.13 10.24
CA SER A 31 -2.28 15.91 10.86
C SER A 31 -3.00 14.73 10.19
N PHE A 32 -3.32 13.69 10.96
CA PHE A 32 -4.11 12.55 10.50
C PHE A 32 -5.63 12.78 10.56
N ALA A 33 -6.10 14.00 10.81
CA ALA A 33 -7.52 14.30 10.99
C ALA A 33 -8.05 15.32 9.98
N GLY A 34 -9.32 15.15 9.58
CA GLY A 34 -10.10 16.14 8.88
C GLY A 34 -9.75 16.36 7.41
N ALA A 35 -9.89 17.60 6.95
CA ALA A 35 -9.77 17.98 5.53
C ALA A 35 -8.37 17.69 4.94
N THR A 36 -7.32 17.82 5.75
CA THR A 36 -5.94 17.56 5.32
C THR A 36 -5.71 16.10 4.92
N GLN A 37 -6.21 15.17 5.73
CA GLN A 37 -6.12 13.74 5.41
C GLN A 37 -6.92 13.42 4.14
N LEU A 38 -8.08 14.04 3.97
CA LEU A 38 -8.88 13.87 2.76
C LEU A 38 -8.15 14.39 1.51
N LEU A 39 -7.56 15.59 1.60
CA LEU A 39 -6.77 16.17 0.50
C LEU A 39 -5.56 15.30 0.15
N ALA A 40 -4.81 14.81 1.16
CA ALA A 40 -3.71 13.87 0.94
C ALA A 40 -4.19 12.57 0.27
N SER A 41 -5.37 12.07 0.65
CA SER A 41 -5.98 10.90 0.01
C SER A 41 -6.31 11.13 -1.47
N PHE A 42 -6.67 12.34 -1.89
CA PHE A 42 -6.87 12.63 -3.32
C PHE A 42 -5.57 12.54 -4.13
N CYS A 43 -4.40 12.73 -3.52
CA CYS A 43 -3.12 12.50 -4.20
C CYS A 43 -2.98 11.05 -4.68
N MET A 44 -3.66 10.09 -4.06
CA MET A 44 -3.68 8.69 -4.49
C MET A 44 -4.24 8.48 -5.91
N PHE A 45 -4.96 9.46 -6.48
CA PHE A 45 -5.40 9.40 -7.88
C PHE A 45 -4.35 9.88 -8.89
N ILE A 46 -3.23 10.45 -8.44
CA ILE A 46 -2.16 10.93 -9.34
C ILE A 46 -1.61 9.82 -10.25
N PRO A 47 -1.32 8.58 -9.77
CA PRO A 47 -0.86 7.50 -10.64
C PRO A 47 -1.90 7.09 -11.70
N LEU A 48 -3.19 7.15 -11.39
CA LEU A 48 -4.27 6.98 -12.37
C LEU A 48 -4.22 8.09 -13.43
N VAL A 49 -4.12 9.35 -13.03
CA VAL A 49 -4.03 10.50 -13.95
C VAL A 49 -2.81 10.35 -14.87
N ALA A 50 -1.65 9.99 -14.31
CA ALA A 50 -0.43 9.72 -15.09
C ALA A 50 -0.66 8.59 -16.12
N THR A 51 -1.38 7.52 -15.73
CA THR A 51 -1.76 6.42 -16.64
C THR A 51 -2.60 6.93 -17.81
N LEU A 52 -3.66 7.69 -17.53
CA LEU A 52 -4.55 8.23 -18.57
C LEU A 52 -3.82 9.15 -19.54
N ILE A 53 -2.93 10.01 -19.04
CA ILE A 53 -2.11 10.89 -19.88
C ILE A 53 -1.17 10.07 -20.77
N CYS A 54 -0.49 9.06 -20.20
CA CYS A 54 0.42 8.21 -20.98
C CYS A 54 -0.32 7.42 -22.07
N GLN A 55 -1.46 6.81 -21.76
CA GLN A 55 -2.28 6.08 -22.72
C GLN A 55 -2.80 6.99 -23.82
N LYS A 56 -3.29 8.20 -23.47
CA LYS A 56 -3.72 9.19 -24.45
C LYS A 56 -2.57 9.61 -25.37
N SER A 57 -1.38 9.87 -24.81
CA SER A 57 -0.18 10.24 -25.57
C SER A 57 0.27 9.12 -26.54
N SER A 58 0.10 7.87 -26.15
CA SER A 58 0.42 6.69 -26.97
C SER A 58 -0.71 6.27 -27.91
N LYS A 59 -1.83 6.99 -27.91
CA LYS A 59 -3.06 6.66 -28.66
C LYS A 59 -3.63 5.28 -28.28
N GLU A 60 -3.38 4.82 -27.05
CA GLU A 60 -3.94 3.61 -26.51
C GLU A 60 -5.34 3.89 -25.93
N PRO A 61 -6.29 2.95 -26.03
CA PRO A 61 -7.58 3.10 -25.36
C PRO A 61 -7.41 3.23 -23.85
N LEU A 62 -8.13 4.18 -23.24
CA LEU A 62 -8.01 4.48 -21.80
C LEU A 62 -8.40 3.25 -20.96
N LEU A 63 -7.64 3.00 -19.91
CA LEU A 63 -7.77 1.90 -18.96
C LEU A 63 -7.72 0.49 -19.61
N ARG A 64 -7.35 0.40 -20.89
CA ARG A 64 -7.13 -0.89 -21.53
C ARG A 64 -5.84 -1.54 -20.99
N ASN A 65 -5.88 -2.85 -20.82
CA ASN A 65 -4.73 -3.67 -20.38
C ASN A 65 -4.09 -3.29 -19.02
N VAL A 66 -4.78 -2.49 -18.17
CA VAL A 66 -4.35 -2.21 -16.80
C VAL A 66 -4.78 -3.30 -15.80
N GLY A 67 -5.50 -4.31 -16.28
CA GLY A 67 -5.89 -5.46 -15.47
C GLY A 67 -7.11 -5.26 -14.60
N ILE A 68 -8.06 -4.41 -15.00
CA ILE A 68 -9.37 -4.33 -14.36
C ILE A 68 -10.14 -5.60 -14.71
N SER A 69 -10.39 -6.44 -13.72
CA SER A 69 -11.14 -7.69 -13.88
C SER A 69 -12.00 -7.96 -12.65
N TRP A 70 -13.26 -8.25 -12.87
CA TRP A 70 -14.22 -8.64 -11.84
C TRP A 70 -14.38 -10.17 -11.73
N LYS A 71 -13.52 -10.94 -12.41
CA LYS A 71 -13.53 -12.40 -12.33
C LYS A 71 -12.98 -12.84 -10.98
N VAL A 72 -13.87 -13.04 -10.01
CA VAL A 72 -13.53 -13.47 -8.66
C VAL A 72 -12.95 -14.87 -8.68
N ASN A 73 -11.84 -15.07 -8.00
CA ASN A 73 -11.20 -16.36 -7.78
C ASN A 73 -10.65 -16.43 -6.33
N ARG A 74 -10.13 -17.61 -5.93
CA ARG A 74 -9.61 -17.82 -4.56
C ARG A 74 -8.57 -16.81 -4.12
N TRP A 75 -7.78 -16.26 -5.04
CA TRP A 75 -6.70 -15.31 -4.74
C TRP A 75 -7.22 -13.92 -4.30
N TRP A 76 -8.49 -13.60 -4.59
CA TRP A 76 -9.15 -12.42 -4.06
C TRP A 76 -9.27 -12.51 -2.53
N PHE A 77 -9.75 -13.67 -2.05
CA PHE A 77 -9.93 -13.90 -0.62
C PHE A 77 -8.60 -14.04 0.10
N PHE A 78 -7.66 -14.82 -0.43
CA PHE A 78 -6.35 -14.98 0.17
C PHE A 78 -5.57 -13.66 0.23
N GLY A 79 -5.61 -12.83 -0.83
CA GLY A 79 -4.98 -11.52 -0.85
C GLY A 79 -5.57 -10.58 0.19
N TRP A 80 -6.89 -10.56 0.34
CA TRP A 80 -7.54 -9.72 1.34
C TRP A 80 -7.28 -10.22 2.77
N LEU A 81 -7.41 -11.51 3.01
CA LEU A 81 -7.30 -12.11 4.36
C LEU A 81 -5.87 -12.18 4.90
N ILE A 82 -4.84 -12.06 4.05
CA ILE A 82 -3.46 -12.03 4.53
C ILE A 82 -3.09 -10.66 5.13
N VAL A 83 -3.75 -9.58 4.71
CA VAL A 83 -3.40 -8.21 5.12
C VAL A 83 -3.50 -7.99 6.63
N PRO A 84 -4.54 -8.45 7.34
CA PRO A 84 -4.65 -8.33 8.80
C PRO A 84 -3.49 -8.94 9.59
N LEU A 85 -2.77 -9.90 9.03
CA LEU A 85 -1.60 -10.49 9.71
C LEU A 85 -0.48 -9.45 9.92
N ILE A 86 -0.38 -8.45 9.04
CA ILE A 86 0.68 -7.43 9.11
C ILE A 86 0.54 -6.60 10.38
N PRO A 87 -0.60 -5.90 10.65
CA PRO A 87 -0.74 -5.13 11.88
C PRO A 87 -0.75 -5.99 13.15
N LEU A 88 -1.22 -7.23 13.11
CA LEU A 88 -1.14 -8.15 14.25
C LEU A 88 0.32 -8.50 14.58
N LEU A 89 1.15 -8.80 13.58
CA LEU A 89 2.59 -9.00 13.76
C LEU A 89 3.27 -7.70 14.20
N THR A 90 2.84 -6.54 13.70
CA THR A 90 3.37 -5.24 14.10
C THR A 90 3.15 -5.01 15.60
N ILE A 91 1.96 -5.30 16.13
CA ILE A 91 1.68 -5.22 17.58
C ILE A 91 2.63 -6.15 18.36
N LEU A 92 2.85 -7.38 17.86
CA LEU A 92 3.75 -8.33 18.49
C LEU A 92 5.19 -7.82 18.53
N PHE A 93 5.69 -7.28 17.42
CA PHE A 93 7.04 -6.71 17.36
C PHE A 93 7.16 -5.44 18.22
N THR A 94 6.15 -4.57 18.21
CA THR A 94 6.11 -3.39 19.09
C THR A 94 6.16 -3.79 20.57
N HIS A 95 5.49 -4.89 20.95
CA HIS A 95 5.61 -5.42 22.32
C HIS A 95 7.06 -5.76 22.71
N TRP A 96 7.84 -6.30 21.78
CA TRP A 96 9.24 -6.66 22.05
C TRP A 96 10.20 -5.46 22.04
N THR A 97 9.84 -4.36 21.40
CA THR A 97 10.71 -3.15 21.31
C THR A 97 10.48 -2.20 22.47
N ILE A 98 9.24 -1.79 22.73
CA ILE A 98 8.88 -0.77 23.72
C ILE A 98 7.88 -1.25 24.77
N GLY A 99 7.44 -2.51 24.71
CA GLY A 99 6.30 -2.99 25.49
C GLY A 99 4.96 -2.49 24.94
N LEU A 100 3.86 -3.01 25.48
CA LEU A 100 2.53 -2.55 25.11
C LEU A 100 1.93 -1.73 26.24
N SER A 101 1.45 -0.53 25.92
CA SER A 101 0.63 0.30 26.78
C SER A 101 -0.78 0.33 26.20
N PHE A 102 -1.78 -0.05 27.00
CA PHE A 102 -3.17 0.00 26.55
C PHE A 102 -3.87 1.16 27.26
N ASN A 103 -4.08 2.25 26.53
CA ASN A 103 -4.66 3.46 27.07
C ASN A 103 -5.72 4.00 26.09
N VAL A 104 -6.94 3.44 26.16
CA VAL A 104 -8.05 3.94 25.34
C VAL A 104 -9.07 4.60 26.28
N PRO A 105 -9.08 5.94 26.38
CA PRO A 105 -10.04 6.64 27.21
C PRO A 105 -11.43 6.62 26.58
N GLY A 106 -12.45 6.30 27.39
CA GLY A 106 -13.82 6.74 27.13
C GLY A 106 -14.62 6.04 26.04
N VAL A 107 -14.39 4.76 25.75
CA VAL A 107 -15.26 4.03 24.82
C VAL A 107 -16.54 3.55 25.55
N PRO A 108 -17.75 3.87 25.03
CA PRO A 108 -19.01 3.63 25.76
C PRO A 108 -19.39 2.15 25.95
N PHE A 109 -18.73 1.23 25.27
CA PHE A 109 -19.03 -0.20 25.36
C PHE A 109 -17.94 -0.93 26.19
N GLY A 110 -18.31 -1.50 27.31
CA GLY A 110 -17.37 -2.09 28.28
C GLY A 110 -16.40 -3.17 27.73
N PHE A 111 -16.79 -3.92 26.68
CA PHE A 111 -15.88 -4.90 26.05
C PHE A 111 -14.81 -4.22 25.16
N MET A 112 -15.07 -3.02 24.64
CA MET A 112 -14.12 -2.24 23.87
C MET A 112 -13.01 -1.61 24.72
N ASN A 113 -13.21 -1.54 26.03
CA ASN A 113 -12.19 -1.09 26.97
C ASN A 113 -11.14 -2.18 27.28
N LYS A 114 -11.27 -3.36 26.65
CA LYS A 114 -10.29 -4.45 26.74
C LYS A 114 -9.48 -4.55 25.45
N PRO A 115 -8.17 -4.88 25.52
CA PRO A 115 -7.30 -4.99 24.35
C PRO A 115 -7.89 -5.88 23.24
N VAL A 116 -8.43 -7.03 23.58
CA VAL A 116 -9.02 -7.99 22.62
C VAL A 116 -10.24 -7.39 21.92
N GLY A 117 -11.11 -6.68 22.64
CA GLY A 117 -12.27 -6.01 22.06
C GLY A 117 -11.87 -4.91 21.07
N MET A 118 -10.87 -4.10 21.42
CA MET A 118 -10.35 -3.04 20.54
C MET A 118 -9.70 -3.62 19.28
N VAL A 119 -8.88 -4.66 19.40
CA VAL A 119 -8.32 -5.35 18.24
C VAL A 119 -9.44 -5.88 17.34
N GLY A 120 -10.44 -6.56 17.91
CA GLY A 120 -11.55 -7.13 17.16
C GLY A 120 -12.34 -6.09 16.38
N ILE A 121 -12.74 -4.99 17.02
CA ILE A 121 -13.51 -3.92 16.36
C ILE A 121 -12.68 -3.18 15.32
N THR A 122 -11.40 -2.93 15.58
CA THR A 122 -10.50 -2.27 14.62
C THR A 122 -10.25 -3.17 13.42
N LEU A 123 -10.04 -4.46 13.61
CA LEU A 123 -9.94 -5.42 12.51
C LEU A 123 -11.21 -5.43 11.67
N LEU A 124 -12.37 -5.57 12.30
CA LEU A 124 -13.65 -5.62 11.58
C LEU A 124 -13.90 -4.32 10.79
N SER A 125 -13.78 -3.18 11.45
CA SER A 125 -13.98 -1.87 10.81
C SER A 125 -12.95 -1.61 9.70
N GLY A 126 -11.69 -1.94 9.93
CA GLY A 126 -10.62 -1.79 8.94
C GLY A 126 -10.78 -2.73 7.74
N MET A 127 -11.26 -3.97 7.95
CA MET A 127 -11.57 -4.89 6.86
C MET A 127 -12.74 -4.37 6.00
N VAL A 128 -13.77 -3.80 6.60
CA VAL A 128 -14.90 -3.18 5.89
C VAL A 128 -14.46 -1.90 5.16
N ALA A 129 -13.76 -1.00 5.85
CA ALA A 129 -13.24 0.23 5.25
C ALA A 129 -12.26 -0.07 4.12
N GLY A 130 -11.46 -1.12 4.26
CA GLY A 130 -10.47 -1.58 3.31
C GLY A 130 -11.05 -2.00 1.96
N VAL A 131 -12.23 -2.64 1.95
CA VAL A 131 -12.90 -3.06 0.70
C VAL A 131 -13.86 -2.00 0.16
N THR A 132 -14.06 -0.91 0.86
CA THR A 132 -14.97 0.17 0.48
C THR A 132 -14.21 1.46 0.19
N ILE A 133 -14.23 2.41 1.10
CA ILE A 133 -13.68 3.75 0.89
C ILE A 133 -12.17 3.75 0.64
N ASN A 134 -11.40 2.94 1.39
CA ASN A 134 -9.96 2.89 1.21
C ASN A 134 -9.57 2.19 -0.09
N ALA A 135 -10.33 1.14 -0.51
CA ALA A 135 -10.10 0.52 -1.81
C ALA A 135 -10.34 1.50 -2.97
N LEU A 136 -11.31 2.40 -2.84
CA LEU A 136 -11.58 3.42 -3.86
C LEU A 136 -10.37 4.35 -4.07
N PHE A 137 -9.78 4.88 -2.99
CA PHE A 137 -8.57 5.70 -3.08
C PHE A 137 -7.37 4.88 -3.55
N ALA A 138 -7.16 3.70 -2.98
CA ALA A 138 -6.08 2.80 -3.37
C ALA A 138 -6.17 2.37 -4.84
N PHE A 139 -7.36 2.26 -5.41
CA PHE A 139 -7.56 1.95 -6.82
C PHE A 139 -6.90 2.99 -7.73
N GLY A 140 -6.91 4.27 -7.34
CA GLY A 140 -6.21 5.33 -8.06
C GLY A 140 -4.71 5.05 -8.17
N GLU A 141 -4.08 4.61 -7.10
CA GLU A 141 -2.66 4.23 -7.10
C GLU A 141 -2.41 2.91 -7.84
N GLU A 142 -3.19 1.89 -7.57
CA GLU A 142 -2.94 0.54 -8.08
C GLU A 142 -3.16 0.44 -9.60
N ILE A 143 -4.06 1.22 -10.19
CA ILE A 143 -4.16 1.36 -11.65
C ILE A 143 -2.82 1.83 -12.25
N GLY A 144 -2.14 2.73 -11.56
CA GLY A 144 -0.82 3.21 -11.98
C GLY A 144 0.27 2.16 -11.75
N TRP A 145 0.43 1.71 -10.51
CA TRP A 145 1.56 0.87 -10.11
C TRP A 145 1.41 -0.59 -10.59
N ARG A 146 0.28 -1.25 -10.28
CA ARG A 146 0.03 -2.68 -10.57
C ARG A 146 -0.82 -2.90 -11.83
N GLY A 147 -1.34 -1.81 -12.41
CA GLY A 147 -1.95 -1.79 -13.73
C GLY A 147 -0.93 -1.41 -14.80
N TYR A 148 -0.78 -0.10 -15.01
CA TYR A 148 -0.01 0.45 -16.11
C TYR A 148 1.50 0.16 -16.03
N LEU A 149 2.14 0.50 -14.90
CA LEU A 149 3.58 0.35 -14.74
C LEU A 149 4.00 -1.12 -14.76
N LEU A 150 3.28 -1.98 -14.06
CA LEU A 150 3.54 -3.43 -14.07
C LEU A 150 3.46 -4.01 -15.49
N LYS A 151 2.51 -3.55 -16.31
CA LYS A 151 2.40 -3.96 -17.73
C LYS A 151 3.63 -3.59 -18.54
N GLN A 152 4.28 -2.46 -18.25
CA GLN A 152 5.52 -2.06 -18.94
C GLN A 152 6.72 -2.97 -18.59
N PHE A 153 6.61 -3.74 -17.51
CA PHE A 153 7.61 -4.72 -17.07
C PHE A 153 7.23 -6.18 -17.40
N GLU A 154 6.20 -6.40 -18.21
CA GLU A 154 5.84 -7.76 -18.66
C GLU A 154 7.04 -8.46 -19.32
N GLY A 155 7.21 -9.74 -19.04
CA GLY A 155 8.36 -10.54 -19.45
C GLY A 155 9.64 -10.30 -18.63
N LYS A 156 9.65 -9.37 -17.68
CA LYS A 156 10.76 -9.19 -16.73
C LYS A 156 10.58 -10.06 -15.50
N ASN A 157 11.67 -10.32 -14.79
CA ASN A 157 11.64 -11.11 -13.56
C ASN A 157 10.71 -10.48 -12.50
N PHE A 158 9.88 -11.30 -11.87
CA PHE A 158 8.88 -10.87 -10.89
C PHE A 158 9.52 -10.13 -9.71
N LEU A 159 10.54 -10.73 -9.07
CA LEU A 159 11.17 -10.15 -7.88
C LEU A 159 11.82 -8.81 -8.19
N THR A 160 12.59 -8.73 -9.27
CA THR A 160 13.23 -7.48 -9.72
C THR A 160 12.19 -6.40 -9.99
N THR A 161 11.09 -6.75 -10.64
CA THR A 161 10.01 -5.80 -10.93
C THR A 161 9.31 -5.33 -9.65
N SER A 162 9.07 -6.23 -8.68
CA SER A 162 8.49 -5.86 -7.37
C SER A 162 9.37 -4.87 -6.63
N ILE A 163 10.68 -5.08 -6.63
CA ILE A 163 11.65 -4.17 -5.99
C ILE A 163 11.66 -2.82 -6.70
N ILE A 164 11.74 -2.78 -8.04
CA ILE A 164 11.76 -1.54 -8.80
C ILE A 164 10.48 -0.73 -8.58
N ILE A 165 9.31 -1.37 -8.66
CA ILE A 165 8.03 -0.70 -8.42
C ILE A 165 7.94 -0.23 -6.97
N GLY A 166 8.41 -1.03 -6.00
CA GLY A 166 8.46 -0.64 -4.59
C GLY A 166 9.32 0.59 -4.35
N ILE A 167 10.52 0.66 -4.95
CA ILE A 167 11.40 1.84 -4.86
C ILE A 167 10.73 3.07 -5.47
N ILE A 168 10.17 2.94 -6.69
CA ILE A 168 9.48 4.05 -7.37
C ILE A 168 8.30 4.52 -6.51
N TRP A 169 7.50 3.60 -5.99
CA TRP A 169 6.34 3.91 -5.17
C TRP A 169 6.72 4.57 -3.84
N GLY A 170 7.74 4.04 -3.14
CA GLY A 170 8.23 4.62 -1.89
C GLY A 170 8.77 6.05 -2.08
N LEU A 171 9.60 6.27 -3.10
CA LEU A 171 10.13 7.60 -3.42
C LEU A 171 9.04 8.59 -3.86
N TRP A 172 7.94 8.11 -4.46
CA TRP A 172 6.82 8.95 -4.86
C TRP A 172 6.16 9.65 -3.66
N HIS A 173 6.18 9.03 -2.48
CA HIS A 173 5.65 9.64 -1.25
C HIS A 173 6.51 10.78 -0.68
N ALA A 174 7.76 10.95 -1.16
CA ALA A 174 8.73 11.87 -0.56
C ALA A 174 8.21 13.29 -0.31
N PRO A 175 7.46 13.97 -1.22
CA PRO A 175 7.01 15.32 -0.96
C PRO A 175 6.08 15.44 0.25
N LEU A 176 5.19 14.47 0.45
CA LEU A 176 4.26 14.46 1.59
C LEU A 176 4.98 14.05 2.89
N ILE A 177 5.94 13.11 2.80
CA ILE A 177 6.75 12.69 3.95
C ILE A 177 7.62 13.85 4.46
N LEU A 178 8.23 14.62 3.58
CA LEU A 178 9.02 15.80 3.96
C LEU A 178 8.17 16.87 4.65
N LEU A 179 6.85 16.84 4.48
CA LEU A 179 5.88 17.66 5.19
C LEU A 179 5.32 16.97 6.46
N GLY A 180 5.90 15.83 6.87
CA GLY A 180 5.57 15.12 8.11
C GLY A 180 4.53 14.00 7.97
N HIS A 181 4.07 13.66 6.76
CA HIS A 181 3.15 12.54 6.56
C HIS A 181 3.85 11.21 6.90
N ASN A 182 3.21 10.36 7.69
CA ASN A 182 3.70 9.08 8.21
C ASN A 182 4.94 9.15 9.14
N TYR A 183 5.81 10.15 8.98
CA TYR A 183 7.04 10.29 9.76
C TYR A 183 7.21 11.73 10.29
N PRO A 184 6.30 12.20 11.18
CA PRO A 184 6.31 13.58 11.66
C PRO A 184 7.51 13.93 12.53
N GLN A 185 8.15 12.96 13.17
CA GLN A 185 9.33 13.18 14.02
C GLN A 185 10.63 13.17 13.21
N HIS A 186 10.70 12.38 12.13
CA HIS A 186 11.94 12.18 11.35
C HIS A 186 11.67 12.22 9.82
N PRO A 187 11.15 13.32 9.24
CA PRO A 187 10.70 13.33 7.85
C PRO A 187 11.83 12.99 6.85
N GLN A 188 13.08 13.40 7.09
CA GLN A 188 14.20 13.13 6.18
C GLN A 188 14.52 11.63 6.11
N TRP A 189 14.58 10.94 7.27
CA TRP A 189 14.77 9.50 7.36
C TRP A 189 13.54 8.74 6.93
N GLY A 190 12.37 9.33 7.12
CA GLY A 190 11.08 8.78 6.71
C GLY A 190 11.00 8.47 5.21
N VAL A 191 11.64 9.27 4.35
CA VAL A 191 11.70 8.97 2.91
C VAL A 191 12.41 7.64 2.65
N LEU A 192 13.55 7.39 3.32
CA LEU A 192 14.26 6.11 3.20
C LEU A 192 13.44 4.95 3.77
N MET A 193 12.86 5.15 4.95
CA MET A 193 12.01 4.13 5.61
C MET A 193 10.81 3.77 4.74
N MET A 194 10.16 4.75 4.10
CA MET A 194 9.05 4.52 3.17
C MET A 194 9.49 3.67 1.97
N VAL A 195 10.67 3.90 1.41
CA VAL A 195 11.21 3.05 0.33
C VAL A 195 11.42 1.62 0.82
N VAL A 196 12.04 1.44 1.99
CA VAL A 196 12.31 0.12 2.58
C VAL A 196 11.00 -0.62 2.86
N MET A 197 9.98 0.07 3.39
CA MET A 197 8.64 -0.47 3.66
C MET A 197 7.89 -0.83 2.36
N SER A 198 7.98 0.03 1.34
CA SER A 198 7.23 -0.15 0.09
C SER A 198 7.72 -1.33 -0.73
N ILE A 199 8.96 -1.77 -0.58
CA ILE A 199 9.51 -2.93 -1.31
C ILE A 199 8.78 -4.25 -0.93
N PRO A 200 8.75 -4.69 0.33
CA PRO A 200 8.04 -5.91 0.70
C PRO A 200 6.51 -5.78 0.52
N LEU A 201 5.93 -4.61 0.75
CA LEU A 201 4.50 -4.37 0.50
C LEU A 201 4.19 -4.46 -1.00
N SER A 202 5.05 -3.90 -1.86
CA SER A 202 4.94 -4.03 -3.32
C SER A 202 4.99 -5.50 -3.76
N PHE A 203 5.92 -6.28 -3.21
CA PHE A 203 6.03 -7.71 -3.48
C PHE A 203 4.75 -8.47 -3.12
N ILE A 204 4.19 -8.24 -1.93
CA ILE A 204 2.98 -8.89 -1.44
C ILE A 204 1.79 -8.56 -2.36
N ILE A 205 1.54 -7.28 -2.60
CA ILE A 205 0.42 -6.83 -3.44
C ILE A 205 0.57 -7.35 -4.88
N GLN A 206 1.79 -7.28 -5.45
CA GLN A 206 2.05 -7.73 -6.81
C GLN A 206 1.83 -9.24 -6.96
N TYR A 207 2.19 -10.06 -5.96
CA TYR A 207 1.95 -11.50 -5.99
C TYR A 207 0.46 -11.80 -6.19
N PHE A 208 -0.40 -11.23 -5.37
CA PHE A 208 -1.84 -11.46 -5.47
C PHE A 208 -2.45 -10.78 -6.70
N ARG A 209 -1.91 -9.64 -7.15
CA ARG A 209 -2.30 -9.01 -8.41
C ARG A 209 -2.08 -9.95 -9.61
N VAL A 210 -0.96 -10.62 -9.68
CA VAL A 210 -0.65 -11.56 -10.77
C VAL A 210 -1.49 -12.84 -10.62
N LYS A 211 -1.59 -13.39 -9.42
CA LYS A 211 -2.37 -14.63 -9.15
C LYS A 211 -3.86 -14.45 -9.37
N SER A 212 -4.42 -13.32 -9.01
CA SER A 212 -5.85 -13.03 -9.20
C SER A 212 -6.20 -12.61 -10.63
N GLY A 213 -5.22 -12.08 -11.37
CA GLY A 213 -5.44 -11.43 -12.66
C GLY A 213 -6.11 -10.06 -12.55
N SER A 214 -6.29 -9.49 -11.34
CA SER A 214 -7.09 -8.29 -11.12
C SER A 214 -6.38 -7.20 -10.32
N VAL A 215 -6.33 -5.98 -10.86
CA VAL A 215 -5.84 -4.80 -10.14
C VAL A 215 -6.78 -4.40 -8.99
N ILE A 216 -8.04 -4.82 -9.03
CA ILE A 216 -9.01 -4.56 -7.95
C ILE A 216 -8.58 -5.27 -6.66
N VAL A 217 -8.01 -6.49 -6.76
CA VAL A 217 -7.44 -7.18 -5.59
C VAL A 217 -6.30 -6.39 -5.00
N ALA A 218 -5.42 -5.83 -5.82
CA ALA A 218 -4.36 -4.96 -5.36
C ALA A 218 -4.92 -3.73 -4.60
N ALA A 219 -5.96 -3.09 -5.14
CA ALA A 219 -6.64 -1.97 -4.49
C ALA A 219 -7.31 -2.36 -3.16
N VAL A 220 -7.96 -3.52 -3.09
CA VAL A 220 -8.53 -4.04 -1.84
C VAL A 220 -7.46 -4.33 -0.79
N MET A 221 -6.36 -4.96 -1.19
CA MET A 221 -5.23 -5.24 -0.28
C MET A 221 -4.60 -3.95 0.24
N HIS A 222 -4.29 -3.01 -0.65
CA HIS A 222 -3.71 -1.72 -0.30
C HIS A 222 -4.67 -0.91 0.58
N GLY A 223 -5.95 -0.82 0.21
CA GLY A 223 -6.96 -0.14 1.00
C GLY A 223 -7.13 -0.74 2.40
N THR A 224 -7.08 -2.08 2.52
CA THR A 224 -7.14 -2.78 3.80
C THR A 224 -5.88 -2.52 4.64
N PHE A 225 -4.71 -2.51 4.01
CA PHE A 225 -3.47 -2.12 4.68
C PHE A 225 -3.56 -0.70 5.24
N ASN A 226 -4.00 0.28 4.44
CA ASN A 226 -4.17 1.67 4.89
C ASN A 226 -5.20 1.79 6.01
N ALA A 227 -6.31 1.07 5.94
CA ALA A 227 -7.34 1.09 6.99
C ALA A 227 -6.85 0.52 8.33
N LEU A 228 -5.93 -0.45 8.29
CA LEU A 228 -5.40 -1.14 9.47
C LEU A 228 -4.04 -0.58 9.92
N ALA A 229 -3.40 0.31 9.15
CA ALA A 229 -2.06 0.82 9.44
C ALA A 229 -1.95 1.49 10.83
N GLY A 230 -3.02 2.13 11.29
CA GLY A 230 -3.09 2.75 12.61
C GLY A 230 -3.35 1.80 13.78
N MET A 231 -3.57 0.49 13.55
CA MET A 231 -4.01 -0.42 14.61
C MET A 231 -2.99 -0.58 15.75
N ALA A 232 -1.69 -0.54 15.43
CA ALA A 232 -0.65 -0.67 16.43
C ALA A 232 -0.61 0.51 17.41
N TYR A 233 -1.04 1.73 16.99
CA TYR A 233 -1.08 2.91 17.86
C TYR A 233 -2.02 2.77 19.06
N ILE A 234 -2.99 1.86 19.02
CA ILE A 234 -3.86 1.52 20.18
C ILE A 234 -3.02 1.04 21.36
N PHE A 235 -1.85 0.46 21.12
CA PHE A 235 -0.97 -0.18 22.09
C PHE A 235 0.33 0.57 22.33
N ILE A 236 0.52 1.73 21.73
CA ILE A 236 1.74 2.53 21.84
C ILE A 236 1.47 3.71 22.79
N ASP A 237 2.37 3.91 23.76
CA ASP A 237 2.41 5.16 24.52
C ASP A 237 2.93 6.28 23.61
N MET A 238 2.06 7.18 23.22
CA MET A 238 2.38 8.28 22.32
C MET A 238 3.39 9.30 22.89
N ASN A 239 3.73 9.22 24.18
CA ASN A 239 4.78 10.04 24.77
C ASN A 239 6.19 9.46 24.52
N ASN A 240 6.27 8.16 24.23
CA ASN A 240 7.53 7.42 24.10
C ASN A 240 7.69 6.73 22.73
N TRP A 241 6.82 7.01 21.75
CA TRP A 241 6.89 6.38 20.44
C TRP A 241 7.94 7.01 19.54
N ASN A 242 8.44 6.22 18.59
CA ASN A 242 9.38 6.67 17.56
C ASN A 242 8.86 6.21 16.19
N ASP A 243 8.59 7.15 15.28
CA ASP A 243 8.01 6.88 13.98
C ASP A 243 8.91 6.06 13.03
N LEU A 244 10.23 5.99 13.30
CA LEU A 244 11.14 5.11 12.56
C LEU A 244 11.12 3.66 13.07
N ILE A 245 10.64 3.43 14.29
CA ILE A 245 10.67 2.11 14.92
C ILE A 245 9.27 1.52 15.00
N ASP A 246 8.31 2.31 15.47
CA ASP A 246 7.01 1.83 15.88
C ASP A 246 5.96 1.94 14.77
N ALA A 247 4.92 1.12 14.90
CA ALA A 247 3.78 1.06 13.99
C ALA A 247 4.10 0.59 12.56
N SER A 248 3.12 0.69 11.67
CA SER A 248 3.13 0.01 10.38
C SER A 248 4.17 0.55 9.39
N CYS A 249 4.55 1.82 9.52
CA CYS A 249 5.56 2.43 8.65
C CYS A 249 6.98 2.35 9.25
N GLY A 250 7.11 2.06 10.55
CA GLY A 250 8.38 1.89 11.24
C GLY A 250 8.99 0.50 11.06
N LEU A 251 10.11 0.27 11.75
CA LEU A 251 10.86 -0.98 11.68
C LEU A 251 10.01 -2.21 12.04
N THR A 252 9.13 -2.09 13.05
CA THR A 252 8.23 -3.18 13.47
C THR A 252 7.25 -3.57 12.38
N GLY A 253 6.71 -2.61 11.63
CA GLY A 253 5.86 -2.86 10.47
C GLY A 253 6.64 -3.45 9.28
N ILE A 254 7.87 -2.97 9.04
CA ILE A 254 8.75 -3.50 8.00
C ILE A 254 9.09 -4.97 8.29
N CYS A 255 9.43 -5.32 9.53
CA CYS A 255 9.66 -6.70 9.95
C CYS A 255 8.42 -7.57 9.71
N SER A 256 7.23 -7.06 10.02
CA SER A 256 5.96 -7.76 9.77
C SER A 256 5.73 -8.03 8.29
N LEU A 257 5.97 -7.04 7.44
CA LEU A 257 5.88 -7.17 5.98
C LEU A 257 6.90 -8.21 5.44
N LEU A 258 8.12 -8.20 5.96
CA LEU A 258 9.15 -9.17 5.58
C LEU A 258 8.76 -10.60 5.96
N VAL A 259 8.20 -10.81 7.16
CA VAL A 259 7.70 -12.14 7.58
C VAL A 259 6.62 -12.63 6.62
N VAL A 260 5.64 -11.79 6.28
CA VAL A 260 4.58 -12.15 5.32
C VAL A 260 5.14 -12.39 3.93
N ALA A 261 6.08 -11.56 3.45
CA ALA A 261 6.72 -11.72 2.14
C ALA A 261 7.52 -13.03 2.05
N ILE A 262 8.28 -13.37 3.11
CA ILE A 262 9.02 -14.64 3.20
C ILE A 262 8.04 -15.82 3.22
N ALA A 263 6.95 -15.75 3.97
CA ALA A 263 5.93 -16.79 3.98
C ALA A 263 5.33 -17.02 2.58
N ILE A 264 5.01 -15.95 1.84
CA ILE A 264 4.54 -16.04 0.45
C ILE A 264 5.61 -16.66 -0.45
N PHE A 265 6.89 -16.26 -0.30
CA PHE A 265 7.98 -16.83 -1.07
C PHE A 265 8.12 -18.34 -0.85
N LEU A 266 8.10 -18.78 0.41
CA LEU A 266 8.17 -20.21 0.76
C LEU A 266 6.94 -20.98 0.26
N PHE A 267 5.75 -20.37 0.36
CA PHE A 267 4.52 -20.96 -0.17
C PHE A 267 4.58 -21.13 -1.70
N ASP A 268 5.03 -20.11 -2.43
CA ASP A 268 5.18 -20.19 -3.90
C ASP A 268 6.24 -21.23 -4.29
N ARG A 269 7.33 -21.30 -3.55
CA ARG A 269 8.46 -22.18 -3.85
C ARG A 269 8.16 -23.66 -3.55
N TYR A 270 7.57 -23.95 -2.40
CA TYR A 270 7.51 -25.31 -1.86
C TYR A 270 6.10 -25.91 -1.87
N ILE A 271 5.06 -25.10 -1.79
CA ILE A 271 3.67 -25.57 -1.69
C ILE A 271 2.97 -25.52 -3.04
N THR A 272 2.87 -24.36 -3.69
CA THR A 272 2.22 -24.28 -5.01
C THR A 272 3.10 -24.85 -6.12
N ARG A 273 4.42 -24.77 -5.96
CA ARG A 273 5.43 -25.16 -6.95
C ARG A 273 5.27 -24.42 -8.29
N GLU A 274 4.58 -23.30 -8.29
CA GLU A 274 4.39 -22.50 -9.51
C GLU A 274 5.63 -21.67 -9.85
N HIS A 275 6.46 -21.39 -8.83
CA HIS A 275 7.70 -20.63 -8.97
C HIS A 275 7.49 -19.25 -9.62
N LEU A 276 6.30 -18.63 -9.39
CA LEU A 276 5.95 -17.34 -9.98
C LEU A 276 7.02 -16.27 -9.70
N ILE A 277 7.53 -16.26 -8.47
CA ILE A 277 8.46 -15.22 -7.98
C ILE A 277 9.80 -15.25 -8.73
N THR A 278 10.20 -16.40 -9.24
CA THR A 278 11.46 -16.56 -9.99
C THR A 278 11.29 -16.54 -11.51
N ARG A 279 10.05 -16.44 -12.00
CA ARG A 279 9.73 -16.43 -13.44
C ARG A 279 9.53 -15.01 -13.97
N PRO A 280 9.60 -14.85 -15.29
CA PRO A 280 9.11 -13.64 -15.95
C PRO A 280 7.62 -13.42 -15.68
N ILE A 281 7.24 -12.15 -15.49
CA ILE A 281 5.83 -11.78 -15.29
C ILE A 281 5.07 -12.05 -16.58
N SER A 282 3.98 -12.79 -16.47
CA SER A 282 2.95 -12.93 -17.49
C SER A 282 1.64 -12.36 -16.93
N ILE A 283 1.13 -11.32 -17.58
CA ILE A 283 -0.12 -10.69 -17.19
C ILE A 283 -1.21 -11.24 -18.11
N PRO A 284 -2.23 -11.93 -17.58
CA PRO A 284 -3.34 -12.38 -18.41
C PRO A 284 -3.96 -11.20 -19.16
N ASN A 285 -4.12 -11.32 -20.48
CA ASN A 285 -4.84 -10.32 -21.26
C ASN A 285 -6.30 -10.30 -20.80
N THR A 286 -6.73 -9.16 -20.28
CA THR A 286 -8.11 -8.94 -19.80
C THR A 286 -9.01 -8.39 -20.91
N THR A 287 -8.61 -8.51 -22.18
CA THR A 287 -9.52 -8.17 -23.29
C THR A 287 -10.66 -9.18 -23.27
N PRO A 288 -11.94 -8.73 -23.29
CA PRO A 288 -13.03 -9.60 -23.70
C PRO A 288 -12.68 -10.10 -25.11
N HIS A 289 -12.73 -11.40 -25.32
CA HIS A 289 -12.66 -11.95 -26.67
C HIS A 289 -13.74 -11.26 -27.50
N GLU A 290 -13.33 -10.52 -28.53
CA GLU A 290 -14.20 -10.28 -29.68
C GLU A 290 -14.57 -11.66 -30.22
N LYS A 291 -15.78 -12.11 -29.91
CA LYS A 291 -16.47 -13.15 -30.62
C LYS A 291 -17.49 -12.51 -31.53
#